data_1bf94b55b41282be396b631a0b0d9ce2
#
_entry.id   1bf94b55b41282be396b631a0b0d9ce2
#
_cell.length_a   1.000
_cell.length_b   1.000
_cell.length_c   1.000
_cell.angle_alpha   90.00
_cell.angle_beta   90.00
_cell.angle_gamma   90.00
#
_symmetry.space_group_name_H-M   'P 1'
#
loop_
_entity.id
_entity.type
_entity.pdbx_description
1 polymer ?
#
loop_
_entity_poly.entity_id
_entity_poly.type
_entity_poly.pdbx_seq_one_letter_code
_entity_poly.pdbx_strand_id
1 'polypeptide(L)'
;MKTTVVIPNYNGKHFLQDCLDSLLQSTVEIAVIVVDNGSTDGSVSWIQEHFPQVKLICFSENKGFCTAVNTGIEAAATPYVFLLNNDTKTNRFCLERLERAMEADEKIFSVGAKMLSMKEPEFVDTAGGLY
;
A
#
# COMPACT_ATOMS: atom_id res chain seq x y z
N MET A 1 -8.22 -10.31 -10.04
CA MET A 1 -7.27 -9.34 -9.47
C MET A 1 -5.87 -9.91 -9.48
N LYS A 2 -4.89 -9.08 -9.78
CA LYS A 2 -3.48 -9.47 -9.94
C LYS A 2 -2.59 -8.97 -8.82
N THR A 3 -3.03 -7.95 -8.09
CA THR A 3 -2.19 -7.21 -7.15
C THR A 3 -2.84 -7.12 -5.78
N THR A 4 -2.03 -7.37 -4.75
CA THR A 4 -2.36 -7.06 -3.35
C THR A 4 -1.53 -5.88 -2.90
N VAL A 5 -2.17 -4.84 -2.40
CA VAL A 5 -1.50 -3.69 -1.79
C VAL A 5 -1.32 -3.97 -0.30
N VAL A 6 -0.09 -3.89 0.17
CA VAL A 6 0.26 -4.10 1.58
C VAL A 6 0.66 -2.77 2.20
N ILE A 7 -0.05 -2.36 3.24
CA ILE A 7 0.14 -1.08 3.92
C ILE A 7 0.45 -1.35 5.38
N PRO A 8 1.71 -1.14 5.83
CA PRO A 8 1.99 -1.16 7.26
C PRO A 8 1.47 0.12 7.90
N ASN A 9 0.85 -0.01 9.08
CA ASN A 9 0.30 1.12 9.81
C ASN A 9 0.71 1.09 11.27
N TYR A 10 1.22 2.21 11.76
CA TYR A 10 1.44 2.43 13.17
C TYR A 10 1.06 3.87 13.52
N ASN A 11 -0.04 4.02 14.26
CA ASN A 11 -0.56 5.32 14.68
C ASN A 11 -0.72 6.33 13.50
N GLY A 12 -1.12 5.82 12.34
CA GLY A 12 -1.28 6.60 11.13
C GLY A 12 -2.72 6.87 10.74
N LYS A 13 -3.66 6.83 11.68
CA LYS A 13 -5.09 7.03 11.42
C LYS A 13 -5.38 8.27 10.56
N HIS A 14 -4.69 9.37 10.85
CA HIS A 14 -4.88 10.64 10.14
C HIS A 14 -4.44 10.63 8.67
N PHE A 15 -3.67 9.63 8.24
CA PHE A 15 -3.27 9.46 6.83
C PHE A 15 -4.16 8.48 6.08
N LEU A 16 -4.78 7.53 6.79
CA LEU A 16 -5.40 6.35 6.18
C LEU A 16 -6.55 6.67 5.25
N GLN A 17 -7.35 7.69 5.55
CA GLN A 17 -8.50 8.01 4.71
C GLN A 17 -8.07 8.34 3.28
N ASP A 18 -7.15 9.28 3.12
CA ASP A 18 -6.66 9.68 1.80
C ASP A 18 -5.98 8.52 1.07
N CYS A 19 -5.19 7.75 1.80
CA CYS A 19 -4.49 6.60 1.25
C CYS A 19 -5.48 5.54 0.72
N LEU A 20 -6.40 5.11 1.54
CA LEU A 20 -7.36 4.05 1.18
C LEU A 20 -8.37 4.52 0.15
N ASP A 21 -8.90 5.75 0.27
CA ASP A 21 -9.82 6.31 -0.73
C ASP A 21 -9.18 6.34 -2.11
N SER A 22 -7.91 6.77 -2.19
CA SER A 22 -7.22 6.83 -3.48
C SER A 22 -7.01 5.45 -4.10
N LEU A 23 -6.74 4.44 -3.30
CA LEU A 23 -6.59 3.06 -3.77
C LEU A 23 -7.90 2.47 -4.29
N LEU A 24 -9.01 2.77 -3.61
CA LEU A 24 -10.33 2.25 -4.02
C LEU A 24 -10.82 2.84 -5.33
N GLN A 25 -10.19 3.92 -5.80
CA GLN A 25 -10.47 4.50 -7.12
C GLN A 25 -9.62 3.91 -8.24
N SER A 26 -8.79 2.91 -7.94
CA SER A 26 -7.96 2.25 -8.93
C SER A 26 -8.77 1.72 -10.11
N THR A 27 -8.23 1.86 -11.33
CA THR A 27 -8.85 1.36 -12.56
C THR A 27 -8.80 -0.16 -12.68
N VAL A 28 -8.00 -0.83 -11.85
CA VAL A 28 -7.93 -2.29 -11.77
C VAL A 28 -8.39 -2.77 -10.41
N GLU A 29 -8.94 -3.97 -10.37
CA GLU A 29 -9.35 -4.59 -9.12
C GLU A 29 -8.11 -5.02 -8.33
N ILE A 30 -8.07 -4.67 -7.05
CA ILE A 30 -6.96 -4.95 -6.14
C ILE A 30 -7.48 -5.50 -4.81
N ALA A 31 -6.64 -6.30 -4.15
CA ALA A 31 -6.82 -6.63 -2.75
C ALA A 31 -6.00 -5.64 -1.91
N VAL A 32 -6.49 -5.27 -0.74
CA VAL A 32 -5.78 -4.38 0.18
C VAL A 32 -5.66 -5.06 1.53
N ILE A 33 -4.43 -5.13 2.03
CA ILE A 33 -4.11 -5.62 3.37
C ILE A 33 -3.44 -4.50 4.14
N VAL A 34 -4.01 -4.13 5.29
CA VAL A 34 -3.36 -3.25 6.25
C VAL A 34 -2.83 -4.10 7.38
N VAL A 35 -1.55 -3.99 7.66
CA VAL A 35 -0.91 -4.65 8.81
C VAL A 35 -0.72 -3.60 9.90
N ASP A 36 -1.51 -3.71 10.95
CA ASP A 36 -1.45 -2.78 12.07
C ASP A 36 -0.43 -3.22 13.10
N ASN A 37 0.52 -2.38 13.35
CA ASN A 37 1.71 -2.66 14.15
C ASN A 37 1.52 -2.28 15.64
N GLY A 38 0.34 -2.56 16.18
CA GLY A 38 0.03 -2.28 17.57
C GLY A 38 -0.37 -0.83 17.84
N SER A 39 -1.14 -0.21 16.93
CA SER A 39 -1.58 1.17 17.07
C SER A 39 -2.44 1.41 18.30
N THR A 40 -2.31 2.60 18.87
CA THR A 40 -3.08 3.06 20.03
C THR A 40 -3.96 4.27 19.73
N ASP A 41 -4.03 4.71 18.47
CA ASP A 41 -4.75 5.91 18.02
C ASP A 41 -6.18 5.62 17.53
N GLY A 42 -6.65 4.38 17.64
CA GLY A 42 -7.96 3.97 17.13
C GLY A 42 -7.98 3.58 15.66
N SER A 43 -6.79 3.41 15.03
CA SER A 43 -6.68 3.02 13.61
C SER A 43 -7.47 1.76 13.29
N VAL A 44 -7.35 0.72 14.11
CA VAL A 44 -7.96 -0.60 13.86
C VAL A 44 -9.47 -0.50 13.78
N SER A 45 -10.11 0.07 14.79
CA SER A 45 -11.56 0.21 14.80
C SER A 45 -12.07 1.15 13.71
N TRP A 46 -11.31 2.20 13.41
CA TRP A 46 -11.65 3.12 12.34
C TRP A 46 -11.64 2.44 10.96
N ILE A 47 -10.62 1.61 10.67
CA ILE A 47 -10.54 0.85 9.41
C ILE A 47 -11.72 -0.14 9.32
N GLN A 48 -12.00 -0.86 10.39
CA GLN A 48 -13.10 -1.83 10.43
C GLN A 48 -14.45 -1.17 10.14
N GLU A 49 -14.65 0.03 10.63
CA GLU A 49 -15.90 0.79 10.45
C GLU A 49 -16.03 1.38 9.05
N HIS A 50 -14.95 1.99 8.52
CA HIS A 50 -15.01 2.77 7.29
C HIS A 50 -14.58 1.99 6.04
N PHE A 51 -13.76 0.96 6.20
CA PHE A 51 -13.21 0.17 5.10
C PHE A 51 -13.31 -1.33 5.41
N PRO A 52 -14.54 -1.87 5.56
CA PRO A 52 -14.72 -3.27 5.95
C PRO A 52 -14.22 -4.28 4.90
N GLN A 53 -14.02 -3.84 3.65
CA GLN A 53 -13.48 -4.67 2.57
C GLN A 53 -11.95 -4.86 2.66
N VAL A 54 -11.27 -4.04 3.45
CA VAL A 54 -9.83 -4.16 3.66
C VAL A 54 -9.55 -5.29 4.64
N LYS A 55 -8.60 -6.17 4.26
CA LYS A 55 -8.11 -7.19 5.18
C LYS A 55 -7.19 -6.54 6.20
N LEU A 56 -7.47 -6.76 7.48
CA LEU A 56 -6.72 -6.18 8.57
C LEU A 56 -6.01 -7.28 9.35
N ILE A 57 -4.70 -7.12 9.52
CA ILE A 57 -3.87 -7.98 10.37
C ILE A 57 -3.34 -7.11 11.49
N CYS A 58 -3.62 -7.49 12.75
CA CYS A 58 -3.27 -6.68 13.92
C CYS A 58 -2.25 -7.37 14.78
N PHE A 59 -1.18 -6.66 15.12
CA PHE A 59 -0.24 -7.08 16.15
C PHE A 59 -0.63 -6.46 17.49
N SER A 60 -0.32 -7.16 18.58
CA SER A 60 -0.56 -6.63 19.93
C SER A 60 0.46 -5.55 20.33
N GLU A 61 1.60 -5.50 19.63
CA GLU A 61 2.68 -4.55 19.88
C GLU A 61 3.40 -4.23 18.55
N ASN A 62 4.19 -3.17 18.54
CA ASN A 62 5.01 -2.84 17.39
C ASN A 62 6.15 -3.83 17.24
N LYS A 63 6.14 -4.59 16.15
CA LYS A 63 7.16 -5.60 15.81
C LYS A 63 8.16 -5.12 14.77
N GLY A 64 8.10 -3.83 14.41
CA GLY A 64 8.95 -3.22 13.41
C GLY A 64 8.37 -3.28 12.00
N PHE A 65 8.92 -2.43 11.14
CA PHE A 65 8.46 -2.26 9.76
C PHE A 65 8.62 -3.56 8.94
N CYS A 66 9.79 -4.20 9.02
CA CYS A 66 10.07 -5.40 8.22
C CYS A 66 9.14 -6.56 8.56
N THR A 67 8.85 -6.77 9.84
CA THR A 67 7.92 -7.82 10.27
C THR A 67 6.52 -7.55 9.73
N ALA A 68 6.04 -6.31 9.82
CA ALA A 68 4.73 -5.93 9.29
C ALA A 68 4.63 -6.16 7.80
N VAL A 69 5.63 -5.70 7.04
CA VAL A 69 5.67 -5.87 5.57
C VAL A 69 5.70 -7.35 5.20
N ASN A 70 6.56 -8.14 5.81
CA ASN A 70 6.68 -9.56 5.52
C ASN A 70 5.38 -10.32 5.85
N THR A 71 4.72 -9.97 6.94
CA THR A 71 3.42 -10.57 7.29
C THR A 71 2.38 -10.28 6.23
N GLY A 72 2.33 -9.07 5.73
CA GLY A 72 1.42 -8.69 4.65
C GLY A 72 1.72 -9.42 3.34
N ILE A 73 2.99 -9.54 2.98
CA ILE A 73 3.42 -10.26 1.77
C ILE A 73 3.01 -11.74 1.87
N GLU A 74 3.25 -12.37 3.00
CA GLU A 74 2.89 -13.78 3.22
C GLU A 74 1.37 -14.01 3.14
N ALA A 75 0.58 -13.03 3.55
CA ALA A 75 -0.88 -13.11 3.49
C ALA A 75 -1.47 -12.83 2.11
N ALA A 76 -0.68 -12.27 1.19
CA ALA A 76 -1.13 -11.97 -0.16
C ALA A 76 -1.35 -13.25 -0.97
N ALA A 77 -2.48 -13.31 -1.69
CA ALA A 77 -2.86 -14.46 -2.51
C ALA A 77 -2.80 -14.15 -4.02
N THR A 78 -2.17 -13.06 -4.40
CA THR A 78 -2.07 -12.59 -5.78
C THR A 78 -0.64 -12.69 -6.28
N PRO A 79 -0.41 -12.74 -7.62
CA PRO A 79 0.95 -12.84 -8.16
C PRO A 79 1.82 -11.62 -7.91
N TYR A 80 1.21 -10.44 -7.72
CA TYR A 80 1.96 -9.21 -7.45
C TYR A 80 1.62 -8.65 -6.08
N VAL A 81 2.61 -8.06 -5.43
CA VAL A 81 2.46 -7.32 -4.19
C VAL A 81 2.99 -5.91 -4.38
N PHE A 82 2.17 -4.92 -4.00
CA PHE A 82 2.57 -3.52 -4.00
C PHE A 82 2.70 -3.02 -2.57
N LEU A 83 3.92 -2.67 -2.19
CA LEU A 83 4.21 -2.13 -0.86
C LEU A 83 3.95 -0.62 -0.87
N LEU A 84 3.14 -0.14 0.04
CA LEU A 84 2.70 1.25 0.07
C LEU A 84 2.70 1.78 1.50
N ASN A 85 3.29 2.94 1.70
CA ASN A 85 3.21 3.65 2.98
C ASN A 85 1.82 4.28 3.15
N ASN A 86 1.39 4.44 4.40
CA ASN A 86 0.06 4.96 4.71
C ASN A 86 -0.12 6.45 4.47
N ASP A 87 0.97 7.20 4.33
CA ASP A 87 0.97 8.67 4.13
C ASP A 87 1.03 9.06 2.65
N THR A 88 0.42 8.27 1.79
CA THR A 88 0.46 8.45 0.34
C THR A 88 -0.93 8.58 -0.27
N LYS A 89 -0.99 9.19 -1.43
CA LYS A 89 -2.14 9.15 -2.35
C LYS A 89 -1.70 8.53 -3.65
N THR A 90 -2.47 7.59 -4.17
CA THR A 90 -2.15 6.85 -5.38
C THR A 90 -3.04 7.35 -6.53
N ASN A 91 -2.41 7.66 -7.67
CA ASN A 91 -3.15 7.96 -8.88
C ASN A 91 -3.97 6.75 -9.31
N ARG A 92 -5.19 6.97 -9.79
CA ARG A 92 -6.13 5.88 -10.16
C ARG A 92 -5.57 4.92 -11.21
N PHE A 93 -4.65 5.38 -12.06
CA PHE A 93 -4.00 4.57 -13.11
C PHE A 93 -2.71 3.91 -12.65
N CYS A 94 -2.24 4.20 -11.45
CA CYS A 94 -0.93 3.77 -10.96
C CYS A 94 -0.79 2.23 -10.99
N LEU A 95 -1.72 1.52 -10.36
CA LEU A 95 -1.67 0.05 -10.28
C LEU A 95 -1.80 -0.60 -11.66
N GLU A 96 -2.66 -0.08 -12.52
CA GLU A 96 -2.79 -0.55 -13.90
C GLU A 96 -1.47 -0.43 -14.67
N ARG A 97 -0.80 0.70 -14.55
CA ARG A 97 0.47 0.95 -15.23
C ARG A 97 1.60 0.10 -14.67
N LEU A 98 1.61 -0.11 -13.35
CA LEU A 98 2.60 -0.98 -12.71
C LEU A 98 2.40 -2.43 -13.13
N GLU A 99 1.17 -2.90 -13.20
CA GLU A 99 0.87 -4.26 -13.69
C GLU A 99 1.32 -4.45 -15.13
N ARG A 100 1.04 -3.48 -16.00
CA ARG A 100 1.50 -3.51 -17.39
C ARG A 100 3.02 -3.53 -17.50
N ALA A 101 3.70 -2.74 -16.67
CA ALA A 101 5.16 -2.72 -16.65
C ALA A 101 5.74 -4.07 -16.24
N MET A 102 5.16 -4.72 -15.23
CA MET A 102 5.57 -6.06 -14.81
C MET A 102 5.34 -7.13 -15.89
N GLU A 103 4.24 -7.00 -16.62
CA GLU A 103 3.86 -7.95 -17.67
C GLU A 103 4.62 -7.75 -18.98
N ALA A 104 5.31 -6.63 -19.16
CA ALA A 104 6.02 -6.31 -20.40
C ALA A 104 7.19 -7.25 -20.68
N ASP A 105 7.84 -7.80 -19.66
CA ASP A 105 8.95 -8.76 -19.78
C ASP A 105 8.95 -9.65 -18.54
N GLU A 106 8.92 -10.96 -18.74
CA GLU A 106 8.94 -11.95 -17.65
C GLU A 106 10.20 -11.89 -16.77
N LYS A 107 11.27 -11.24 -17.26
CA LYS A 107 12.51 -11.04 -16.53
C LYS A 107 12.47 -9.90 -15.54
N ILE A 108 11.44 -9.05 -15.59
CA ILE A 108 11.29 -7.93 -14.65
C ILE A 108 10.93 -8.51 -13.28
N PHE A 109 11.75 -8.20 -12.29
CA PHE A 109 11.59 -8.63 -10.91
C PHE A 109 10.74 -7.64 -10.11
N SER A 110 10.97 -6.34 -10.30
CA SER A 110 10.22 -5.30 -9.61
C SER A 110 10.12 -4.03 -10.42
N VAL A 111 9.10 -3.24 -10.15
CA VAL A 111 8.92 -1.90 -10.69
C VAL A 111 8.59 -0.94 -9.55
N GLY A 112 8.95 0.32 -9.71
CA GLY A 112 8.64 1.36 -8.73
C GLY A 112 7.80 2.45 -9.34
N ALA A 113 6.91 3.02 -8.54
CA ALA A 113 6.12 4.18 -8.93
C ALA A 113 6.95 5.45 -8.79
N LYS A 114 6.68 6.42 -9.65
CA LYS A 114 7.22 7.77 -9.50
C LYS A 114 6.53 8.47 -8.33
N MET A 115 7.31 8.94 -7.37
CA MET A 115 6.81 9.63 -6.19
C MET A 115 6.92 11.13 -6.40
N LEU A 116 5.78 11.83 -6.26
CA LEU A 116 5.73 13.29 -6.33
C LEU A 116 5.54 13.86 -4.93
N SER A 117 6.05 15.08 -4.70
CA SER A 117 5.82 15.77 -3.44
C SER A 117 4.34 16.19 -3.34
N MET A 118 3.69 15.90 -2.20
CA MET A 118 2.32 16.35 -1.96
C MET A 118 2.19 17.86 -1.86
N LYS A 119 3.24 18.53 -1.36
CA LYS A 119 3.27 19.99 -1.21
C LYS A 119 3.53 20.68 -2.54
N GLU A 120 4.37 20.07 -3.37
CA GLU A 120 4.80 20.62 -4.66
C GLU A 120 4.75 19.50 -5.72
N PRO A 121 3.53 19.15 -6.23
CA PRO A 121 3.32 17.98 -7.09
C PRO A 121 4.11 17.98 -8.40
N GLU A 122 4.63 19.12 -8.83
CA GLU A 122 5.49 19.23 -10.01
C GLU A 122 6.92 18.73 -9.77
N PHE A 123 7.32 18.55 -8.51
CA PHE A 123 8.64 18.03 -8.16
C PHE A 123 8.59 16.55 -7.82
N VAL A 124 9.52 15.78 -8.38
CA VAL A 124 9.67 14.36 -8.10
C VAL A 124 10.40 14.16 -6.77
N ASP A 125 9.75 13.46 -5.82
CA ASP A 125 10.38 13.11 -4.54
C ASP A 125 11.36 11.95 -4.72
N THR A 126 10.92 10.90 -5.46
CA THR A 126 11.79 9.79 -5.85
C THR A 126 11.27 9.15 -7.13
N ALA A 127 12.17 8.66 -7.96
CA ALA A 127 11.84 7.95 -9.21
C ALA A 127 12.50 6.57 -9.28
N GLY A 128 12.74 5.97 -8.12
CA GLY A 128 13.42 4.71 -7.95
C GLY A 128 14.82 4.89 -7.39
N GLY A 129 15.46 3.79 -7.03
CA GLY A 129 16.80 3.78 -6.48
C GLY A 129 17.78 3.05 -7.39
N LEU A 130 19.07 3.35 -7.23
CA LEU A 130 20.16 2.58 -7.82
C LEU A 130 20.66 1.59 -6.77
N TYR A 131 20.79 0.34 -7.17
CA TYR A 131 21.27 -0.73 -6.30
C TYR A 131 22.52 -1.38 -6.90
#